data_e2001f61717b481c3d10f58d818c01a3
#
_entry.id   e2001f61717b481c3d10f58d818c01a3
#
_cell.length_a   1.000
_cell.length_b   1.000
_cell.length_c   1.000
_cell.angle_alpha   90.00
_cell.angle_beta   90.00
_cell.angle_gamma   90.00
#
_symmetry.space_group_name_H-M   'P 1'
#
loop_
_entity.id
_entity.type
_entity.pdbx_description
1 polymer ?
#
loop_
_entity_poly.entity_id
_entity_poly.type
_entity_poly.pdbx_seq_one_letter_code
_entity_poly.pdbx_strand_id
1 'polypeptide(L)'
;MTLVPLPDRDDGVRLLCAQGELDVVVAPALLPDVPALVEAARGVVLDLSDVTFFDSSGVRLVDRLARECGRAEAPFAVVAPPGSPSRRVLELVGLADDLARDDLSAALRAVQPRG
;
A
#
# COMPACT_ATOMS: atom_id res chain seq x y z
N MET A 1 11.51 -4.66 -9.83
CA MET A 1 10.23 -4.30 -9.20
C MET A 1 9.66 -3.03 -9.80
N THR A 2 8.38 -2.96 -9.91
CA THR A 2 7.72 -1.75 -10.41
C THR A 2 6.65 -1.31 -9.43
N LEU A 3 6.67 -0.05 -9.05
CA LEU A 3 5.57 0.59 -8.32
C LEU A 3 4.98 1.66 -9.24
N VAL A 4 3.76 1.45 -9.69
CA VAL A 4 3.12 2.32 -10.68
C VAL A 4 1.88 2.95 -10.07
N PRO A 5 1.83 4.30 -9.94
CA PRO A 5 0.58 4.97 -9.64
C PRO A 5 -0.31 4.95 -10.89
N LEU A 6 -1.52 4.48 -10.73
CA LEU A 6 -2.53 4.57 -11.77
C LEU A 6 -3.20 5.94 -11.73
N PRO A 7 -3.84 6.38 -12.83
CA PRO A 7 -4.62 7.62 -12.80
C PRO A 7 -5.65 7.57 -11.67
N ASP A 8 -5.85 8.72 -11.00
CA ASP A 8 -6.79 8.79 -9.90
C ASP A 8 -8.20 8.45 -10.37
N ARG A 9 -8.92 7.72 -9.54
CA ARG A 9 -10.32 7.40 -9.76
C ARG A 9 -11.18 8.66 -9.60
N ASP A 10 -12.41 8.62 -10.10
CA ASP A 10 -13.35 9.74 -9.98
C ASP A 10 -13.60 10.16 -8.53
N ASP A 11 -13.49 9.21 -7.59
CA ASP A 11 -13.63 9.47 -6.16
C ASP A 11 -12.35 10.04 -5.52
N GLY A 12 -11.27 10.21 -6.28
CA GLY A 12 -10.00 10.73 -5.77
C GLY A 12 -9.11 9.69 -5.11
N VAL A 13 -9.51 8.43 -5.10
CA VAL A 13 -8.69 7.33 -4.54
C VAL A 13 -7.57 7.01 -5.51
N ARG A 14 -6.35 6.93 -4.97
CA ARG A 14 -5.15 6.58 -5.75
C ARG A 14 -4.79 5.13 -5.53
N LEU A 15 -4.64 4.40 -6.62
CA LEU A 15 -4.20 3.01 -6.60
C LEU A 15 -2.74 2.92 -6.99
N LEU A 16 -1.93 2.36 -6.10
CA LEU A 16 -0.51 2.11 -6.34
C LEU A 16 -0.32 0.60 -6.53
N CYS A 17 0.10 0.19 -7.72
CA CYS A 17 0.31 -1.22 -8.02
C CYS A 17 1.79 -1.57 -7.97
N ALA A 18 2.14 -2.53 -7.12
CA ALA A 18 3.50 -3.04 -6.98
C ALA A 18 3.61 -4.43 -7.61
N GLN A 19 4.71 -4.69 -8.30
CA GLN A 19 4.99 -5.99 -8.92
C GLN A 19 6.43 -6.39 -8.64
N GLY A 20 6.66 -7.69 -8.46
CA GLY A 20 7.98 -8.25 -8.27
C GLY A 20 8.42 -8.28 -6.80
N GLU A 21 9.70 -8.02 -6.53
CA GLU A 21 10.28 -8.16 -5.20
C GLU A 21 10.35 -6.83 -4.47
N LEU A 22 9.83 -6.79 -3.24
CA LEU A 22 9.98 -5.65 -2.33
C LEU A 22 11.03 -6.01 -1.28
N ASP A 23 12.28 -5.90 -1.65
CA ASP A 23 13.42 -6.33 -0.85
C ASP A 23 14.25 -5.16 -0.31
N VAL A 24 15.37 -5.51 0.31
CA VAL A 24 16.30 -4.56 0.94
C VAL A 24 16.92 -3.55 -0.05
N VAL A 25 16.90 -3.85 -1.35
CA VAL A 25 17.42 -2.95 -2.38
C VAL A 25 16.30 -2.04 -2.91
N VAL A 26 15.17 -2.63 -3.26
CA VAL A 26 14.09 -1.94 -3.97
C VAL A 26 13.25 -1.07 -3.04
N ALA A 27 12.82 -1.62 -1.89
CA ALA A 27 11.91 -0.88 -1.00
C ALA A 27 12.53 0.42 -0.47
N PRO A 28 13.79 0.44 0.02
CA PRO A 28 14.41 1.69 0.45
C PRO A 28 14.53 2.73 -0.66
N ALA A 29 14.72 2.29 -1.91
CA ALA A 29 14.83 3.20 -3.05
C ALA A 29 13.53 3.95 -3.34
N LEU A 30 12.38 3.42 -2.89
CA LEU A 30 11.08 4.05 -3.07
C LEU A 30 10.72 5.04 -1.97
N LEU A 31 11.38 4.99 -0.81
CA LEU A 31 11.04 5.84 0.33
C LEU A 31 11.05 7.33 0.01
N PRO A 32 12.01 7.89 -0.74
CA PRO A 32 12.00 9.32 -1.07
C PRO A 32 10.80 9.74 -1.91
N ASP A 33 10.17 8.82 -2.61
CA ASP A 33 9.04 9.11 -3.49
C ASP A 33 7.69 9.10 -2.77
N VAL A 34 7.65 8.64 -1.51
CA VAL A 34 6.40 8.47 -0.77
C VAL A 34 5.56 9.76 -0.68
N PRO A 35 6.12 10.94 -0.37
CA PRO A 35 5.30 12.15 -0.34
C PRO A 35 4.58 12.42 -1.67
N ALA A 36 5.28 12.24 -2.79
CA ALA A 36 4.69 12.46 -4.11
C ALA A 36 3.63 11.41 -4.45
N LEU A 37 3.82 10.16 -3.98
CA LEU A 37 2.86 9.09 -4.22
C LEU A 37 1.52 9.33 -3.53
N VAL A 38 1.51 10.09 -2.44
CA VAL A 38 0.31 10.35 -1.62
C VAL A 38 -0.29 11.72 -1.91
N GLU A 39 0.46 12.63 -2.53
CA GLU A 39 0.07 14.03 -2.71
C GLU A 39 -1.31 14.16 -3.36
N ALA A 40 -2.20 14.93 -2.71
CA ALA A 40 -3.54 15.24 -3.18
C ALA A 40 -4.50 14.05 -3.30
N ALA A 41 -4.12 12.86 -2.85
CA ALA A 41 -5.01 11.71 -2.86
C ALA A 41 -6.06 11.82 -1.75
N ARG A 42 -7.29 11.43 -2.04
CA ARG A 42 -8.38 11.38 -1.03
C ARG A 42 -8.42 10.05 -0.30
N GLY A 43 -7.73 9.05 -0.79
CA GLY A 43 -7.51 7.75 -0.20
C GLY A 43 -6.45 7.04 -1.02
N VAL A 44 -5.72 6.10 -0.43
CA VAL A 44 -4.64 5.39 -1.10
C VAL A 44 -4.78 3.89 -0.87
N VAL A 45 -4.70 3.12 -1.95
CA VAL A 45 -4.61 1.66 -1.90
C VAL A 45 -3.28 1.24 -2.49
N LEU A 46 -2.51 0.47 -1.72
CA LEU A 46 -1.30 -0.19 -2.21
C LEU A 46 -1.61 -1.64 -2.53
N ASP A 47 -1.55 -2.01 -3.79
CA ASP A 47 -1.84 -3.37 -4.23
C ASP A 47 -0.56 -4.19 -4.29
N LEU A 48 -0.45 -5.17 -3.40
CA LEU A 48 0.69 -6.08 -3.29
C LEU A 48 0.37 -7.48 -3.83
N SER A 49 -0.73 -7.65 -4.57
CA SER A 49 -1.16 -8.96 -5.08
C SER A 49 -0.10 -9.62 -5.96
N ASP A 50 0.63 -8.84 -6.73
CA ASP A 50 1.64 -9.33 -7.67
C ASP A 50 3.07 -9.25 -7.12
N VAL A 51 3.22 -8.99 -5.82
CA VAL A 51 4.51 -9.00 -5.16
C VAL A 51 4.90 -10.44 -4.85
N THR A 52 6.07 -10.86 -5.32
CA THR A 52 6.55 -12.23 -5.20
C THR A 52 7.49 -12.45 -4.02
N PHE A 53 8.07 -11.37 -3.50
CA PHE A 53 8.93 -11.40 -2.31
C PHE A 53 8.68 -10.13 -1.48
N PHE A 54 8.58 -10.31 -0.17
CA PHE A 54 8.28 -9.21 0.76
C PHE A 54 8.97 -9.49 2.10
N ASP A 55 9.77 -8.53 2.56
CA ASP A 55 10.50 -8.64 3.83
C ASP A 55 10.29 -7.40 4.70
N SER A 56 11.13 -7.23 5.72
CA SER A 56 11.04 -6.07 6.63
C SER A 56 11.24 -4.73 5.91
N SER A 57 11.95 -4.70 4.79
CA SER A 57 12.09 -3.49 4.00
C SER A 57 10.77 -3.10 3.35
N GLY A 58 10.00 -4.08 2.90
CA GLY A 58 8.64 -3.86 2.40
C GLY A 58 7.71 -3.35 3.50
N VAL A 59 7.83 -3.89 4.71
CA VAL A 59 7.08 -3.40 5.87
C VAL A 59 7.38 -1.93 6.13
N ARG A 60 8.65 -1.53 6.02
CA ARG A 60 9.05 -0.15 6.23
C ARG A 60 8.40 0.78 5.19
N LEU A 61 8.31 0.34 3.95
CA LEU A 61 7.64 1.10 2.89
C LEU A 61 6.15 1.26 3.20
N VAL A 62 5.49 0.17 3.59
CA VAL A 62 4.07 0.20 3.99
C VAL A 62 3.86 1.16 5.17
N ASP A 63 4.68 1.06 6.19
CA ASP A 63 4.59 1.93 7.36
C ASP A 63 4.77 3.40 6.98
N ARG A 64 5.73 3.69 6.10
CA ARG A 64 5.98 5.07 5.66
C ARG A 64 4.79 5.61 4.86
N LEU A 65 4.21 4.80 3.99
CA LEU A 65 2.98 5.20 3.27
C LEU A 65 1.83 5.44 4.23
N ALA A 66 1.64 4.57 5.21
CA ALA A 66 0.58 4.74 6.21
C ALA A 66 0.74 6.04 6.99
N ARG A 67 1.96 6.38 7.39
CA ARG A 67 2.25 7.62 8.12
C ARG A 67 2.00 8.86 7.26
N GLU A 68 2.41 8.81 6.00
CA GLU A 68 2.21 9.93 5.08
C GLU A 68 0.73 10.14 4.81
N CYS A 69 -0.04 9.06 4.62
CA CYS A 69 -1.49 9.14 4.48
C CYS A 69 -2.14 9.72 5.75
N GLY A 70 -1.65 9.32 6.92
CA GLY A 70 -2.14 9.87 8.18
C GLY A 70 -1.95 11.39 8.29
N ARG A 71 -0.80 11.89 7.85
CA ARG A 71 -0.53 13.33 7.82
C ARG A 71 -1.44 14.08 6.85
N ALA A 72 -1.75 13.45 5.73
CA ALA A 72 -2.62 14.01 4.70
C ALA A 72 -4.11 13.79 5.01
N GLU A 73 -4.43 13.11 6.10
CA GLU A 73 -5.79 12.72 6.48
C GLU A 73 -6.47 11.90 5.40
N ALA A 74 -5.70 11.07 4.68
CA ALA A 74 -6.19 10.18 3.65
C ALA A 74 -6.22 8.74 4.19
N PRO A 75 -7.35 8.02 4.10
CA PRO A 75 -7.40 6.62 4.49
C PRO A 75 -6.48 5.78 3.61
N PHE A 76 -5.89 4.74 4.19
CA PHE A 76 -4.92 3.89 3.53
C PHE A 76 -5.24 2.41 3.77
N ALA A 77 -5.18 1.61 2.72
CA ALA A 77 -5.34 0.16 2.80
C ALA A 77 -4.37 -0.54 1.85
N VAL A 78 -4.06 -1.79 2.16
CA VAL A 78 -3.14 -2.62 1.39
C VAL A 78 -3.89 -3.85 0.92
N VAL A 79 -3.80 -4.15 -0.37
CA VAL A 79 -4.28 -5.43 -0.89
C VAL A 79 -3.18 -6.46 -0.65
N ALA A 80 -3.45 -7.41 0.23
CA ALA A 80 -2.55 -8.51 0.56
C ALA A 80 -3.38 -9.78 0.69
N PRO A 81 -3.53 -10.54 -0.41
CA PRO A 81 -4.39 -11.72 -0.41
C PRO A 81 -3.96 -12.76 0.64
N PRO A 82 -4.90 -13.52 1.21
CA PRO A 82 -4.56 -14.57 2.16
C PRO A 82 -3.51 -15.52 1.60
N GLY A 83 -2.49 -15.82 2.40
CA GLY A 83 -1.40 -16.71 1.98
C GLY A 83 -0.34 -16.08 1.09
N SER A 84 -0.49 -14.82 0.67
CA SER A 84 0.53 -14.14 -0.12
C SER A 84 1.76 -13.80 0.72
N PRO A 85 2.94 -13.59 0.09
CA PRO A 85 4.15 -13.22 0.83
C PRO A 85 3.96 -11.96 1.68
N SER A 86 3.32 -10.93 1.13
CA SER A 86 3.07 -9.69 1.86
C SER A 86 2.13 -9.91 3.05
N ARG A 87 1.05 -10.71 2.86
CA ARG A 87 0.11 -10.98 3.95
C ARG A 87 0.77 -11.66 5.14
N ARG A 88 1.61 -12.67 4.87
CA ARG A 88 2.31 -13.39 5.94
C ARG A 88 3.17 -12.47 6.78
N VAL A 89 3.93 -11.60 6.13
CA VAL A 89 4.83 -10.69 6.84
C VAL A 89 4.04 -9.65 7.61
N LEU A 90 3.00 -9.07 7.00
CA LEU A 90 2.16 -8.10 7.68
C LEU A 90 1.46 -8.69 8.90
N GLU A 91 1.04 -9.94 8.85
CA GLU A 91 0.48 -10.65 10.00
C GLU A 91 1.52 -10.81 11.12
N LEU A 92 2.74 -11.21 10.76
CA LEU A 92 3.82 -11.42 11.73
C LEU A 92 4.20 -10.14 12.47
N VAL A 93 4.15 -8.99 11.81
CA VAL A 93 4.50 -7.71 12.45
C VAL A 93 3.30 -6.97 13.03
N GLY A 94 2.11 -7.56 12.98
CA GLY A 94 0.92 -6.99 13.59
C GLY A 94 0.25 -5.86 12.82
N LEU A 95 0.51 -5.73 11.53
CA LEU A 95 -0.07 -4.67 10.70
C LEU A 95 -1.24 -5.14 9.83
N ALA A 96 -1.48 -6.46 9.75
CA ALA A 96 -2.49 -6.98 8.83
C ALA A 96 -3.91 -6.55 9.21
N ASP A 97 -4.27 -6.60 10.50
CA ASP A 97 -5.63 -6.30 10.93
C ASP A 97 -6.06 -4.88 10.57
N ASP A 98 -5.15 -3.92 10.72
CA ASP A 98 -5.46 -2.51 10.46
C ASP A 98 -5.38 -2.16 8.97
N LEU A 99 -4.46 -2.76 8.21
CA LEU A 99 -4.12 -2.29 6.88
C LEU A 99 -4.47 -3.26 5.77
N ALA A 100 -4.32 -4.58 5.99
CA ALA A 100 -4.44 -5.55 4.92
C ALA A 100 -5.90 -5.91 4.63
N ARG A 101 -6.21 -6.00 3.35
CA ARG A 101 -7.49 -6.47 2.85
C ARG A 101 -7.26 -7.61 1.86
N ASP A 102 -8.22 -8.49 1.74
CA ASP A 102 -8.06 -9.73 0.97
C ASP A 102 -8.02 -9.49 -0.54
N ASP A 103 -8.71 -8.46 -1.02
CA ASP A 103 -8.78 -8.15 -2.44
C ASP A 103 -8.95 -6.65 -2.67
N LEU A 104 -8.86 -6.25 -3.93
CA LEU A 104 -8.95 -4.84 -4.31
C LEU A 104 -10.30 -4.24 -3.94
N SER A 105 -11.38 -4.97 -4.13
CA SER A 105 -12.72 -4.50 -3.82
C SER A 105 -12.85 -4.13 -2.34
N ALA A 106 -12.36 -4.99 -1.45
CA ALA A 106 -12.37 -4.75 -0.01
C ALA A 106 -11.50 -3.54 0.36
N ALA A 107 -10.32 -3.42 -0.26
CA ALA A 107 -9.43 -2.29 -0.01
C ALA A 107 -10.05 -0.96 -0.46
N LEU A 108 -10.68 -0.94 -1.61
CA LEU A 108 -11.35 0.26 -2.11
C LEU A 108 -12.50 0.69 -1.19
N ARG A 109 -13.28 -0.27 -0.66
CA ARG A 109 -14.33 0.04 0.31
C ARG A 109 -13.74 0.64 1.60
N ALA A 110 -12.59 0.13 2.05
CA ALA A 110 -11.95 0.59 3.28
C ALA A 110 -11.46 2.05 3.19
N VAL A 111 -11.13 2.52 1.99
CA VAL A 111 -10.59 3.88 1.79
C VAL A 111 -11.59 4.82 1.14
N GLN A 112 -12.86 4.47 1.06
CA GLN A 112 -13.86 5.36 0.47
C GLN A 112 -13.89 6.69 1.23
N PRO A 113 -13.72 7.82 0.52
CA PRO A 113 -13.84 9.12 1.17
C PRO A 113 -15.24 9.30 1.73
N ARG A 114 -15.34 9.83 2.95
CA ARG A 114 -16.64 10.21 3.51
C ARG A 114 -17.01 11.55 2.91
N GLY A 115 -18.04 11.52 2.09
CA GLY A 115 -18.50 12.69 1.38
C GLY A 115 -19.41 13.58 2.16
#